data_3f455787c414155fc31953a66330bd92
#
_entry.id   3f455787c414155fc31953a66330bd92
#
_cell.length_a   1.000
_cell.length_b   1.000
_cell.length_c   1.000
_cell.angle_alpha   90.00
_cell.angle_beta   90.00
_cell.angle_gamma   90.00
#
_symmetry.space_group_name_H-M   'P 1'
#
loop_
_entity.id
_entity.type
_entity.pdbx_description
1 polymer ?
#
loop_
_entity_poly.entity_id
_entity_poly.type
_entity_poly.pdbx_seq_one_letter_code
_entity_poly.pdbx_strand_id
1 'polypeptide(L)'
;MVYNALVKELNLHVEEEVTVVIEGVVLVCFVREWLNNVEVGKSYSVTIEGRILNDIYMVENEDASIGFKQIGNSFSYIISGRFDLATRSIDAGITICFDEDEVDFHDYAYLDGKNVSVKVDRLEISFMAPVG
;
A
#
# COMPACT_ATOMS: atom_id res chain seq x y z
N MET A 1 8.19 -6.21 -3.74
CA MET A 1 7.39 -7.44 -3.93
C MET A 1 6.32 -7.20 -4.99
N VAL A 2 6.12 -8.17 -5.85
CA VAL A 2 5.21 -8.06 -7.00
C VAL A 2 3.92 -8.81 -6.69
N TYR A 3 2.78 -8.17 -6.98
CA TYR A 3 1.47 -8.76 -6.79
C TYR A 3 0.67 -8.76 -8.10
N ASN A 4 -0.32 -9.63 -8.18
CA ASN A 4 -1.33 -9.57 -9.22
C ASN A 4 -2.49 -8.73 -8.74
N ALA A 5 -2.81 -7.69 -9.50
CA ALA A 5 -3.90 -6.77 -9.16
C ALA A 5 -4.99 -6.83 -10.23
N LEU A 6 -6.21 -7.09 -9.81
CA LEU A 6 -7.39 -6.97 -10.66
C LEU A 6 -7.85 -5.51 -10.63
N VAL A 7 -7.92 -4.88 -11.78
CA VAL A 7 -8.43 -3.51 -11.88
C VAL A 7 -9.95 -3.53 -11.79
N LYS A 8 -10.46 -2.96 -10.70
CA LYS A 8 -11.90 -2.93 -10.43
C LYS A 8 -12.56 -1.66 -10.95
N GLU A 9 -11.86 -0.52 -10.84
CA GLU A 9 -12.39 0.77 -11.23
C GLU A 9 -11.28 1.74 -11.59
N LEU A 10 -11.54 2.57 -12.60
CA LEU A 10 -10.73 3.72 -12.97
C LEU A 10 -11.54 4.98 -12.72
N ASN A 11 -10.96 5.99 -12.08
CA ASN A 11 -11.66 7.23 -11.82
C ASN A 11 -11.55 8.15 -13.05
N LEU A 12 -12.70 8.53 -13.60
CA LEU A 12 -12.78 9.38 -14.79
C LEU A 12 -12.37 10.82 -14.52
N HIS A 13 -12.36 11.24 -13.27
CA HIS A 13 -12.06 12.62 -12.86
C HIS A 13 -10.70 12.79 -12.21
N VAL A 14 -10.11 11.71 -11.73
CA VAL A 14 -8.78 11.70 -11.10
C VAL A 14 -7.93 10.66 -11.83
N GLU A 15 -7.03 11.13 -12.68
CA GLU A 15 -6.23 10.26 -13.56
C GLU A 15 -5.34 9.30 -12.80
N GLU A 16 -4.87 9.70 -11.61
CA GLU A 16 -3.94 8.92 -10.81
C GLU A 16 -4.65 7.92 -9.89
N GLU A 17 -5.98 7.89 -9.86
CA GLU A 17 -6.72 6.99 -8.97
C GLU A 17 -7.11 5.70 -9.68
N VAL A 18 -6.79 4.58 -9.04
CA VAL A 18 -7.26 3.26 -9.46
C VAL A 18 -7.71 2.46 -8.24
N THR A 19 -8.80 1.72 -8.40
CA THR A 19 -9.22 0.75 -7.39
C THR A 19 -8.86 -0.65 -7.89
N VAL A 20 -8.10 -1.36 -7.10
CA VAL A 20 -7.63 -2.72 -7.44
C VAL A 20 -8.01 -3.71 -6.34
N VAL A 21 -8.02 -4.98 -6.71
CA VAL A 21 -8.14 -6.09 -5.76
C VAL A 21 -6.84 -6.88 -5.79
N ILE A 22 -6.18 -6.98 -4.65
CA ILE A 22 -4.96 -7.74 -4.46
C ILE A 22 -5.17 -8.70 -3.31
N GLU A 23 -4.97 -10.00 -3.52
CA GLU A 23 -5.15 -11.02 -2.48
C GLU A 23 -6.49 -10.91 -1.76
N GLY A 24 -7.54 -10.57 -2.50
CA GLY A 24 -8.89 -10.38 -1.95
C GLY A 24 -9.14 -9.05 -1.25
N VAL A 25 -8.14 -8.17 -1.18
CA VAL A 25 -8.26 -6.86 -0.53
C VAL A 25 -8.50 -5.78 -1.58
N VAL A 26 -9.54 -4.97 -1.37
CA VAL A 26 -9.86 -3.83 -2.25
C VAL A 26 -9.08 -2.62 -1.79
N LEU A 27 -8.28 -2.05 -2.68
CA LEU A 27 -7.42 -0.91 -2.38
C LEU A 27 -7.61 0.22 -3.40
N VAL A 28 -7.78 1.44 -2.90
CA VAL A 28 -7.74 2.66 -3.70
C VAL A 28 -6.31 3.18 -3.68
N CYS A 29 -5.68 3.21 -4.84
CA CYS A 29 -4.27 3.52 -4.97
C CYS A 29 -4.03 4.74 -5.84
N PHE A 30 -2.93 5.43 -5.54
CA PHE A 30 -2.37 6.48 -6.39
C PHE A 30 -1.43 5.82 -7.40
N VAL A 31 -1.65 6.05 -8.69
CA VAL A 31 -0.84 5.43 -9.74
C VAL A 31 0.42 6.23 -9.98
N ARG A 32 1.55 5.59 -9.74
CA ARG A 32 2.87 6.17 -10.01
C ARG A 32 3.30 5.94 -11.45
N GLU A 33 3.08 4.72 -11.96
CA GLU A 33 3.41 4.35 -13.33
C GLU A 33 2.28 3.54 -13.95
N TRP A 34 1.82 4.01 -15.11
CA TRP A 34 0.83 3.31 -15.93
C TRP A 34 1.49 2.43 -16.98
N LEU A 35 0.78 1.36 -17.35
CA LEU A 35 0.98 0.70 -18.65
C LEU A 35 0.01 1.31 -19.66
N ASN A 36 0.32 1.15 -20.95
CA ASN A 36 -0.64 1.46 -21.99
C ASN A 36 -1.82 0.48 -21.90
N ASN A 37 -3.04 1.01 -22.04
CA ASN A 37 -4.26 0.22 -22.11
C ASN A 37 -4.59 -0.60 -20.85
N VAL A 38 -4.46 0.01 -19.68
CA VAL A 38 -4.98 -0.59 -18.45
C VAL A 38 -6.51 -0.57 -18.52
N GLU A 39 -7.13 -1.73 -18.37
CA GLU A 39 -8.58 -1.92 -18.53
C GLU A 39 -9.22 -2.50 -17.28
N VAL A 40 -10.41 -2.00 -16.96
CA VAL A 40 -11.25 -2.56 -15.90
C VAL A 40 -11.60 -4.03 -16.22
N GLY A 41 -11.52 -4.88 -15.20
CA GLY A 41 -11.80 -6.30 -15.31
C GLY A 41 -10.60 -7.15 -15.69
N LYS A 42 -9.46 -6.54 -15.94
CA LYS A 42 -8.23 -7.27 -16.27
C LYS A 42 -7.22 -7.19 -15.13
N SER A 43 -6.30 -8.15 -15.10
CA SER A 43 -5.27 -8.27 -14.07
C SER A 43 -3.91 -7.92 -14.61
N TYR A 44 -3.10 -7.33 -13.74
CA TYR A 44 -1.75 -6.87 -14.06
C TYR A 44 -0.81 -7.22 -12.91
N SER A 45 0.46 -7.49 -13.24
CA SER A 45 1.49 -7.50 -12.22
C SER A 45 1.84 -6.07 -11.84
N VAL A 46 1.93 -5.82 -10.53
CA VAL A 46 2.14 -4.49 -9.97
C VAL A 46 3.13 -4.54 -8.83
N THR A 47 3.76 -3.41 -8.57
CA THR A 47 4.41 -3.15 -7.29
C THR A 47 3.57 -2.13 -6.52
N ILE A 48 3.60 -2.21 -5.19
CA ILE A 48 2.86 -1.31 -4.33
C ILE A 48 3.73 -0.87 -3.15
N GLU A 49 3.73 0.43 -2.88
CA GLU A 49 4.49 1.04 -1.80
C GLU A 49 3.62 1.96 -0.97
N GLY A 50 3.97 2.11 0.31
CA GLY A 50 3.38 3.11 1.19
C GLY A 50 4.11 4.44 1.05
N ARG A 51 3.36 5.54 1.02
CA ARG A 51 3.92 6.88 0.97
C ARG A 51 3.52 7.67 2.20
N ILE A 52 4.52 8.20 2.90
CA ILE A 52 4.32 9.09 4.05
C ILE A 52 4.96 10.43 3.69
N LEU A 53 4.13 11.47 3.56
CA LEU A 53 4.58 12.78 3.07
C LEU A 53 5.06 13.71 4.20
N ASN A 54 4.65 13.43 5.41
CA ASN A 54 4.96 14.26 6.58
C ASN A 54 5.53 13.38 7.71
N ASP A 55 5.04 13.58 8.92
CA ASP A 55 5.51 12.82 10.07
C ASP A 55 4.97 11.38 10.07
N ILE A 56 5.77 10.46 10.58
CA ILE A 56 5.37 9.07 10.74
C ILE A 56 4.48 8.95 11.98
N TYR A 57 3.29 8.37 11.79
CA TYR A 57 2.40 7.98 12.88
C TYR A 57 2.31 6.46 12.92
N MET A 58 3.11 5.85 13.78
CA MET A 58 3.13 4.41 13.96
C MET A 58 3.06 4.09 15.45
N VAL A 59 2.15 3.21 15.81
CA VAL A 59 1.95 2.75 17.18
C VAL A 59 1.90 1.25 17.22
N GLU A 60 2.26 0.68 18.38
CA GLU A 60 2.07 -0.74 18.59
C GLU A 60 0.58 -1.07 18.61
N ASN A 61 0.20 -2.14 17.90
CA ASN A 61 -1.17 -2.65 17.86
C ASN A 61 -1.25 -3.91 18.71
N GLU A 62 -1.71 -3.76 19.94
CA GLU A 62 -1.72 -4.85 20.92
C GLU A 62 -2.75 -5.93 20.62
N ASP A 63 -3.81 -5.63 19.88
CA ASP A 63 -4.83 -6.62 19.53
C ASP A 63 -4.42 -7.50 18.34
N ALA A 64 -3.25 -7.25 17.75
CA ALA A 64 -2.67 -8.02 16.65
C ALA A 64 -3.58 -8.12 15.41
N SER A 65 -4.50 -7.17 15.23
CA SER A 65 -5.31 -7.11 14.01
C SER A 65 -4.43 -6.78 12.81
N ILE A 66 -4.80 -7.31 11.63
CA ILE A 66 -4.11 -7.00 10.38
C ILE A 66 -5.12 -6.49 9.36
N GLY A 67 -4.68 -5.64 8.47
CA GLY A 67 -5.51 -5.17 7.35
C GLY A 67 -5.29 -3.72 6.98
N PHE A 68 -6.19 -3.25 6.13
CA PHE A 68 -6.15 -1.93 5.53
C PHE A 68 -7.47 -1.21 5.82
N LYS A 69 -7.37 0.00 6.35
CA LYS A 69 -8.56 0.82 6.60
C LYS A 69 -8.39 2.15 5.88
N GLN A 70 -9.21 2.38 4.86
CA GLN A 70 -9.22 3.66 4.15
C GLN A 70 -9.77 4.75 5.05
N ILE A 71 -9.14 5.92 5.01
CA ILE A 71 -9.59 7.09 5.77
C ILE A 71 -10.51 7.91 4.87
N GLY A 72 -11.82 7.80 5.12
CA GLY A 72 -12.82 8.50 4.30
C GLY A 72 -12.77 8.06 2.84
N ASN A 73 -12.90 9.01 1.92
CA ASN A 73 -12.80 8.79 0.48
C ASN A 73 -11.45 9.27 -0.08
N SER A 74 -10.42 9.28 0.76
CA SER A 74 -9.09 9.74 0.39
C SER A 74 -8.19 8.59 -0.07
N PHE A 75 -6.96 8.93 -0.46
CA PHE A 75 -5.92 7.95 -0.71
C PHE A 75 -5.28 7.42 0.58
N SER A 76 -5.59 8.01 1.72
CA SER A 76 -4.95 7.68 3.00
C SER A 76 -5.49 6.39 3.60
N TYR A 77 -4.60 5.65 4.23
CA TYR A 77 -4.91 4.37 4.88
C TYR A 77 -4.27 4.28 6.25
N ILE A 78 -4.92 3.52 7.12
CA ILE A 78 -4.27 2.94 8.29
C ILE A 78 -3.97 1.48 7.94
N ILE A 79 -2.69 1.12 7.99
CA ILE A 79 -2.22 -0.23 7.71
C ILE A 79 -1.84 -0.87 9.04
N SER A 80 -2.43 -2.02 9.34
CA SER A 80 -2.13 -2.77 10.55
C SER A 80 -1.49 -4.10 10.19
N GLY A 81 -0.35 -4.41 10.76
CA GLY A 81 0.37 -5.61 10.47
C GLY A 81 1.72 -5.66 11.19
N ARG A 82 2.53 -6.65 10.83
CA ARG A 82 3.84 -6.84 11.42
C ARG A 82 4.88 -5.95 10.76
N PHE A 83 5.59 -5.18 11.58
CA PHE A 83 6.65 -4.30 11.12
C PHE A 83 7.99 -5.04 11.05
N ASP A 84 8.69 -4.88 9.93
CA ASP A 84 10.06 -5.38 9.73
C ASP A 84 10.95 -4.18 9.38
N LEU A 85 11.83 -3.82 10.30
CA LEU A 85 12.72 -2.69 10.12
C LEU A 85 13.75 -2.93 9.02
N ALA A 86 14.28 -4.16 8.93
CA ALA A 86 15.35 -4.48 7.97
C ALA A 86 14.88 -4.29 6.52
N THR A 87 13.65 -4.67 6.22
CA THR A 87 13.07 -4.52 4.88
C THR A 87 12.20 -3.28 4.75
N ARG A 88 12.02 -2.51 5.83
CA ARG A 88 11.12 -1.36 5.90
C ARG A 88 9.75 -1.69 5.31
N SER A 89 9.13 -2.68 5.91
CA SER A 89 7.85 -3.19 5.41
C SER A 89 6.88 -3.49 6.53
N ILE A 90 5.61 -3.54 6.17
CA ILE A 90 4.53 -3.99 7.05
C ILE A 90 3.80 -5.11 6.33
N ASP A 91 3.72 -6.26 7.00
CA ASP A 91 2.96 -7.40 6.51
C ASP A 91 1.55 -7.34 7.08
N ALA A 92 0.62 -6.91 6.26
CA ALA A 92 -0.80 -6.80 6.59
C ALA A 92 -1.63 -7.80 5.77
N GLY A 93 -1.04 -8.95 5.43
CA GLY A 93 -1.58 -9.89 4.46
C GLY A 93 -1.02 -9.61 3.06
N ILE A 94 -0.90 -8.36 2.71
CA ILE A 94 -0.10 -7.85 1.60
C ILE A 94 1.07 -7.10 2.23
N THR A 95 2.29 -7.34 1.75
CA THR A 95 3.47 -6.66 2.27
C THR A 95 3.61 -5.30 1.59
N ILE A 96 3.55 -4.24 2.39
CA ILE A 96 3.74 -2.87 1.93
C ILE A 96 5.15 -2.43 2.32
N CYS A 97 5.95 -2.10 1.31
CA CYS A 97 7.30 -1.59 1.49
C CYS A 97 7.32 -0.07 1.46
N PHE A 98 8.34 0.51 2.09
CA PHE A 98 8.55 1.96 2.11
C PHE A 98 9.94 2.26 1.56
N ASP A 99 10.04 3.32 0.76
CA ASP A 99 11.32 3.74 0.19
C ASP A 99 12.23 4.29 1.28
N GLU A 100 13.47 3.79 1.35
CA GLU A 100 14.44 4.21 2.36
C GLU A 100 14.85 5.68 2.25
N ASP A 101 14.81 6.23 1.04
CA ASP A 101 15.16 7.63 0.81
C ASP A 101 14.04 8.60 1.20
N GLU A 102 12.84 8.10 1.39
CA GLU A 102 11.65 8.91 1.65
C GLU A 102 11.08 8.73 3.06
N VAL A 103 11.30 7.56 3.67
CA VAL A 103 10.76 7.25 5.01
C VAL A 103 11.87 6.68 5.89
N ASP A 104 12.14 7.36 6.99
CA ASP A 104 13.11 6.93 7.99
C ASP A 104 12.40 6.40 9.23
N PHE A 105 12.53 5.10 9.46
CA PHE A 105 11.94 4.43 10.62
C PHE A 105 12.91 4.30 11.80
N HIS A 106 14.03 5.00 11.80
CA HIS A 106 15.06 4.84 12.83
C HIS A 106 14.50 4.99 14.25
N ASP A 107 13.66 6.00 14.47
CA ASP A 107 13.06 6.25 15.79
C ASP A 107 12.02 5.20 16.21
N TYR A 108 11.65 4.31 15.31
CA TYR A 108 10.67 3.25 15.54
C TYR A 108 11.30 1.86 15.61
N ALA A 109 12.63 1.78 15.73
CA ALA A 109 13.34 0.51 15.77
C ALA A 109 12.85 -0.41 16.92
N TYR A 110 12.37 0.18 18.01
CA TYR A 110 11.82 -0.58 19.14
C TYR A 110 10.54 -1.35 18.79
N LEU A 111 9.90 -1.04 17.67
CA LEU A 111 8.69 -1.73 17.19
C LEU A 111 9.00 -2.85 16.20
N ASP A 112 10.28 -3.08 15.88
CA ASP A 112 10.69 -4.13 14.96
C ASP A 112 10.17 -5.50 15.40
N GLY A 113 9.53 -6.22 14.49
CA GLY A 113 8.95 -7.53 14.76
C GLY A 113 7.60 -7.50 15.46
N LYS A 114 7.10 -6.33 15.82
CA LYS A 114 5.81 -6.18 16.51
C LYS A 114 4.68 -5.88 15.54
N ASN A 115 3.46 -6.14 15.98
CA ASN A 115 2.28 -5.69 15.27
C ASN A 115 2.08 -4.21 15.52
N VAL A 116 1.93 -3.45 14.44
CA VAL A 116 1.79 -2.00 14.48
C VAL A 116 0.60 -1.54 13.66
N SER A 117 0.18 -0.30 13.88
CA SER A 117 -0.70 0.43 12.97
C SER A 117 0.03 1.68 12.53
N VAL A 118 0.09 1.91 11.22
CA VAL A 118 0.74 3.07 10.63
C VAL A 118 -0.21 3.77 9.68
N LYS A 119 -0.19 5.10 9.73
CA LYS A 119 -0.93 5.91 8.77
C LYS A 119 -0.05 6.21 7.57
N VAL A 120 -0.55 5.92 6.37
CA VAL A 120 0.09 6.32 5.12
C VAL A 120 -0.78 7.35 4.41
N ASP A 121 -0.14 8.31 3.74
CA ASP A 121 -0.85 9.33 2.99
C ASP A 121 -1.46 8.75 1.73
N ARG A 122 -0.80 7.76 1.14
CA ARG A 122 -1.33 7.01 0.01
C ARG A 122 -0.56 5.72 -0.21
N LEU A 123 -1.23 4.76 -0.86
CA LEU A 123 -0.59 3.58 -1.45
C LEU A 123 -0.27 3.93 -2.90
N GLU A 124 1.00 3.80 -3.29
CA GLU A 124 1.43 4.06 -4.66
C GLU A 124 1.58 2.74 -5.41
N ILE A 125 0.94 2.65 -6.57
CA ILE A 125 0.97 1.45 -7.39
C ILE A 125 1.66 1.75 -8.73
N SER A 126 2.50 0.80 -9.17
CA SER A 126 3.13 0.85 -10.49
C SER A 126 2.77 -0.41 -11.25
N PHE A 127 2.20 -0.23 -12.43
CA PHE A 127 1.82 -1.34 -13.31
C PHE A 127 3.04 -1.80 -14.11
N MET A 128 3.27 -3.12 -14.15
CA MET A 128 4.44 -3.69 -14.81
C MET A 128 4.10 -4.44 -16.10
N ALA A 129 3.14 -5.35 -16.04
CA ALA A 129 2.79 -6.19 -17.18
C ALA A 129 1.38 -6.76 -17.04
N PRO A 130 0.68 -7.02 -18.16
CA PRO A 130 -0.59 -7.75 -18.11
C PRO A 130 -0.37 -9.18 -17.62
N VAL A 131 -1.33 -9.70 -16.88
CA VAL A 131 -1.39 -11.10 -16.49
C VAL A 131 -2.41 -11.78 -17.40
N GLY A 132 -1.96 -12.78 -18.11
CA GLY A 132 -2.85 -13.34 -19.08
C GLY A 132 -2.63 -14.74 -19.44
#